data_4c998451ce167e2bc7d4d73fe3f6d86f
#
_entry.id   4c998451ce167e2bc7d4d73fe3f6d86f
#
_cell.length_a   1.000
_cell.length_b   1.000
_cell.length_c   1.000
_cell.angle_alpha   90.00
_cell.angle_beta   90.00
_cell.angle_gamma   90.00
#
_symmetry.space_group_name_H-M   'P 1'
#
loop_
_entity.id
_entity.type
_entity.pdbx_description
1 polymer ?
#
loop_
_entity_poly.entity_id
_entity_poly.type
_entity_poly.pdbx_seq_one_letter_code
_entity_poly.pdbx_strand_id
1 'polypeptide(L)'
;MRKTLWVTLATAVALIAAAGFLYSRNTTPVVAQLATSDGLAAGSPWVVKLHAQWCPVCMLTKGMWSQIEQTYAGRVRLAVFDFTNEKTTAASRAEAERLGLSVVYDEAAFATGSVLVLDGRGQGIVAWINGSRDFADYRAAIDSALAASR
;
A
#
# COMPACT_ATOMS: atom_id res chain seq x y z
N MET A 1 30.76 -46.53 4.41
CA MET A 1 30.47 -45.37 5.28
C MET A 1 30.59 -44.01 4.59
N ARG A 2 31.53 -43.74 3.67
CA ARG A 2 31.66 -42.41 2.98
C ARG A 2 30.52 -42.10 2.02
N LYS A 3 29.90 -43.09 1.35
CA LYS A 3 28.84 -42.87 0.35
C LYS A 3 27.50 -42.46 0.99
N THR A 4 27.17 -42.94 2.18
CA THR A 4 25.94 -42.58 2.91
C THR A 4 25.99 -41.15 3.44
N LEU A 5 27.17 -40.66 3.84
CA LEU A 5 27.35 -39.29 4.33
C LEU A 5 27.11 -38.23 3.22
N TRP A 6 27.53 -38.54 1.99
CA TRP A 6 27.33 -37.64 0.83
C TRP A 6 25.87 -37.56 0.41
N VAL A 7 25.10 -38.67 0.49
CA VAL A 7 23.69 -38.67 0.15
C VAL A 7 22.87 -37.86 1.16
N THR A 8 23.17 -37.95 2.46
CA THR A 8 22.46 -37.21 3.50
C THR A 8 22.78 -35.69 3.44
N LEU A 9 24.02 -35.32 3.07
CA LEU A 9 24.39 -33.92 2.89
C LEU A 9 23.68 -33.30 1.69
N ALA A 10 23.59 -34.02 0.58
CA ALA A 10 22.94 -33.55 -0.64
C ALA A 10 21.43 -33.34 -0.44
N THR A 11 20.75 -34.21 0.30
CA THR A 11 19.32 -34.09 0.60
C THR A 11 19.04 -32.93 1.54
N ALA A 12 19.90 -32.68 2.54
CA ALA A 12 19.76 -31.54 3.45
C ALA A 12 19.89 -30.18 2.72
N VAL A 13 20.86 -30.06 1.81
CA VAL A 13 21.07 -28.84 1.01
C VAL A 13 19.88 -28.59 0.07
N ALA A 14 19.34 -29.64 -0.55
CA ALA A 14 18.17 -29.54 -1.44
C ALA A 14 16.91 -29.08 -0.68
N LEU A 15 16.70 -29.55 0.56
CA LEU A 15 15.57 -29.15 1.39
C LEU A 15 15.67 -27.69 1.87
N ILE A 16 16.87 -27.22 2.20
CA ILE A 16 17.10 -25.82 2.58
C ILE A 16 16.89 -24.89 1.39
N ALA A 17 17.36 -25.27 0.21
CA ALA A 17 17.14 -24.50 -1.02
C ALA A 17 15.66 -24.44 -1.41
N ALA A 18 14.92 -25.54 -1.27
CA ALA A 18 13.48 -25.58 -1.52
C ALA A 18 12.70 -24.73 -0.51
N ALA A 19 13.04 -24.78 0.77
CA ALA A 19 12.42 -23.97 1.81
C ALA A 19 12.71 -22.48 1.60
N GLY A 20 13.93 -22.11 1.24
CA GLY A 20 14.31 -20.74 0.89
C GLY A 20 13.57 -20.21 -0.33
N PHE A 21 13.37 -21.02 -1.35
CA PHE A 21 12.63 -20.67 -2.56
C PHE A 21 11.11 -20.51 -2.29
N LEU A 22 10.52 -21.33 -1.45
CA LEU A 22 9.12 -21.22 -1.04
C LEU A 22 8.91 -20.01 -0.12
N TYR A 23 9.85 -19.72 0.77
CA TYR A 23 9.81 -18.54 1.63
C TYR A 23 9.92 -17.24 0.83
N SER A 24 10.79 -17.22 -0.18
CA SER A 24 10.96 -16.04 -1.08
C SER A 24 9.72 -15.77 -1.95
N ARG A 25 8.91 -16.78 -2.26
CA ARG A 25 7.67 -16.61 -3.03
C ARG A 25 6.52 -16.01 -2.22
N ASN A 26 6.55 -16.15 -0.90
CA ASN A 26 5.48 -15.67 -0.01
C ASN A 26 5.75 -14.28 0.57
N THR A 27 6.90 -13.70 0.33
CA THR A 27 7.20 -12.30 0.66
C THR A 27 6.90 -11.41 -0.55
N THR A 28 5.63 -11.34 -0.96
CA THR A 28 5.19 -10.23 -1.80
C THR A 28 5.36 -8.96 -0.98
N PRO A 29 6.13 -7.96 -1.46
CA PRO A 29 6.22 -6.68 -0.75
C PRO A 29 4.82 -6.12 -0.58
N VAL A 30 4.51 -5.62 0.62
CA VAL A 30 3.21 -5.04 1.00
C VAL A 30 2.73 -3.96 0.00
N VAL A 31 3.66 -3.37 -0.76
CA VAL A 31 3.40 -2.37 -1.81
C VAL A 31 2.64 -2.96 -3.03
N ALA A 32 2.75 -4.27 -3.29
CA ALA A 32 2.12 -4.89 -4.47
C ALA A 32 0.67 -5.35 -4.24
N GLN A 33 0.17 -5.27 -3.02
CA GLN A 33 -1.14 -5.84 -2.65
C GLN A 33 -2.31 -4.86 -2.75
N LEU A 34 -2.10 -3.58 -3.08
CA LEU A 34 -3.14 -2.55 -2.93
C LEU A 34 -3.57 -1.83 -4.21
N ALA A 35 -3.11 -2.25 -5.37
CA ALA A 35 -3.64 -1.74 -6.63
C ALA A 35 -4.78 -2.64 -7.15
N THR A 36 -5.85 -2.81 -6.36
CA THR A 36 -7.09 -3.40 -6.88
C THR A 36 -7.88 -2.35 -7.67
N SER A 37 -7.33 -1.94 -8.82
CA SER A 37 -8.06 -1.12 -9.80
C SER A 37 -8.84 -1.95 -10.81
N ASP A 38 -8.67 -3.27 -10.79
CA ASP A 38 -9.33 -4.17 -11.74
C ASP A 38 -10.82 -4.26 -11.43
N GLY A 39 -11.65 -3.66 -12.29
CA GLY A 39 -13.11 -3.68 -12.20
C GLY A 39 -13.76 -2.42 -11.62
N LEU A 40 -12.99 -1.40 -11.23
CA LEU A 40 -13.55 -0.12 -10.77
C LEU A 40 -14.01 0.74 -11.97
N ALA A 41 -15.09 1.49 -11.78
CA ALA A 41 -15.56 2.44 -12.79
C ALA A 41 -14.49 3.48 -13.11
N ALA A 42 -14.38 3.86 -14.38
CA ALA A 42 -13.53 4.98 -14.76
C ALA A 42 -13.98 6.23 -13.99
N GLY A 43 -13.03 6.88 -13.29
CA GLY A 43 -13.37 8.06 -12.46
C GLY A 43 -13.58 7.75 -10.98
N SER A 44 -13.49 6.50 -10.52
CA SER A 44 -13.48 6.22 -9.07
C SER A 44 -12.39 7.01 -8.36
N PRO A 45 -12.66 7.63 -7.19
CA PRO A 45 -11.69 8.41 -6.45
C PRO A 45 -10.55 7.54 -5.93
N TRP A 46 -9.42 8.18 -5.66
CA TRP A 46 -8.28 7.54 -5.01
C TRP A 46 -8.28 7.84 -3.52
N VAL A 47 -7.85 6.86 -2.74
CA VAL A 47 -7.51 7.02 -1.33
C VAL A 47 -6.09 6.54 -1.15
N VAL A 48 -5.19 7.48 -0.84
CA VAL A 48 -3.75 7.25 -0.77
C VAL A 48 -3.27 7.40 0.66
N LYS A 49 -2.64 6.34 1.18
CA LYS A 49 -2.01 6.38 2.50
C LYS A 49 -0.53 6.71 2.37
N LEU A 50 -0.05 7.68 3.14
CA LEU A 50 1.37 7.99 3.29
C LEU A 50 1.91 7.34 4.56
N HIS A 51 2.78 6.35 4.38
CA HIS A 51 3.23 5.46 5.46
C HIS A 51 4.74 5.53 5.69
N ALA A 52 5.15 5.31 6.94
CA ALA A 52 6.50 4.86 7.28
C ALA A 52 6.45 4.02 8.56
N GLN A 53 7.32 3.02 8.69
CA GLN A 53 7.37 2.16 9.88
C GLN A 53 7.80 2.91 11.14
N TRP A 54 8.65 3.92 10.99
CA TRP A 54 9.13 4.77 12.08
C TRP A 54 8.14 5.89 12.48
N CYS A 55 7.01 6.05 11.78
CA CYS A 55 6.04 7.11 12.00
C CYS A 55 5.06 6.74 13.14
N PRO A 56 5.07 7.43 14.30
CA PRO A 56 4.16 7.13 15.40
C PRO A 56 2.69 7.30 15.02
N VAL A 57 2.36 8.32 14.23
CA VAL A 57 1.00 8.57 13.76
C VAL A 57 0.50 7.40 12.90
N CYS A 58 1.36 6.83 12.05
CA CYS A 58 1.02 5.66 11.23
C CYS A 58 0.65 4.43 12.08
N MET A 59 1.33 4.26 13.22
CA MET A 59 1.02 3.17 14.16
C MET A 59 -0.33 3.39 14.85
N LEU A 60 -0.61 4.61 15.27
CA LEU A 60 -1.87 4.98 15.95
C LEU A 60 -3.09 4.88 15.02
N THR A 61 -2.91 5.14 13.72
CA THR A 61 -3.99 5.15 12.73
C THR A 61 -4.10 3.85 11.91
N LYS A 62 -3.33 2.82 12.26
CA LYS A 62 -3.34 1.53 11.52
C LYS A 62 -4.75 0.93 11.41
N GLY A 63 -5.54 0.98 12.49
CA GLY A 63 -6.92 0.49 12.49
C GLY A 63 -7.84 1.25 11.53
N MET A 64 -7.63 2.56 11.37
CA MET A 64 -8.40 3.40 10.44
C MET A 64 -8.19 2.95 9.00
N TRP A 65 -6.94 2.68 8.62
CA TRP A 65 -6.64 2.18 7.29
C TRP A 65 -7.32 0.85 6.99
N SER A 66 -7.26 -0.11 7.93
CA SER A 66 -7.96 -1.40 7.77
C SER A 66 -9.48 -1.24 7.65
N GLN A 67 -10.07 -0.27 8.33
CA GLN A 67 -11.51 0.03 8.17
C GLN A 67 -11.81 0.63 6.80
N ILE A 68 -10.93 1.51 6.26
CA ILE A 68 -11.06 2.05 4.90
C ILE A 68 -11.04 0.90 3.89
N GLU A 69 -10.04 0.02 3.96
CA GLU A 69 -9.90 -1.13 3.05
C GLU A 69 -11.16 -2.01 3.06
N GLN A 70 -11.70 -2.32 4.24
CA GLN A 70 -12.89 -3.16 4.38
C GLN A 70 -14.16 -2.48 3.89
N THR A 71 -14.33 -1.18 4.21
CA THR A 71 -15.56 -0.44 3.92
C THR A 71 -15.69 -0.06 2.46
N TYR A 72 -14.56 0.24 1.81
CA TYR A 72 -14.53 0.83 0.47
C TYR A 72 -13.93 -0.09 -0.60
N ALA A 73 -13.69 -1.37 -0.28
CA ALA A 73 -13.27 -2.37 -1.26
C ALA A 73 -14.18 -2.35 -2.50
N GLY A 74 -13.58 -2.26 -3.69
CA GLY A 74 -14.31 -2.22 -4.96
C GLY A 74 -15.11 -0.93 -5.24
N ARG A 75 -14.97 0.11 -4.41
CA ARG A 75 -15.62 1.41 -4.59
C ARG A 75 -14.65 2.55 -4.87
N VAL A 76 -13.46 2.48 -4.31
CA VAL A 76 -12.38 3.46 -4.48
C VAL A 76 -11.10 2.76 -4.88
N ARG A 77 -10.17 3.50 -5.49
CA ARG A 77 -8.82 3.03 -5.76
C ARG A 77 -7.97 3.28 -4.53
N LEU A 78 -7.24 2.26 -4.07
CA LEU A 78 -6.39 2.35 -2.89
C LEU A 78 -4.92 2.32 -3.29
N ALA A 79 -4.11 3.17 -2.70
CA ALA A 79 -2.66 3.15 -2.83
C ALA A 79 -1.97 3.43 -1.49
N VAL A 80 -0.77 2.88 -1.32
CA VAL A 80 0.08 3.16 -0.16
C VAL A 80 1.45 3.56 -0.67
N PHE A 81 1.92 4.74 -0.26
CA PHE A 81 3.29 5.19 -0.49
C PHE A 81 4.08 5.06 0.80
N ASP A 82 5.12 4.24 0.76
CA ASP A 82 5.94 3.89 1.92
C ASP A 82 7.28 4.64 1.87
N PHE A 83 7.49 5.49 2.86
CA PHE A 83 8.68 6.30 3.06
C PHE A 83 9.59 5.76 4.18
N THR A 84 9.50 4.47 4.51
CA THR A 84 10.25 3.86 5.61
C THR A 84 11.75 3.97 5.40
N ASN A 85 12.23 3.74 4.19
CA ASN A 85 13.63 3.79 3.80
C ASN A 85 13.77 4.12 2.31
N GLU A 86 15.01 4.31 1.85
CA GLU A 86 15.31 4.68 0.46
C GLU A 86 14.71 3.69 -0.55
N LYS A 87 14.81 2.38 -0.29
CA LYS A 87 14.28 1.34 -1.18
C LYS A 87 12.75 1.42 -1.31
N THR A 88 12.03 1.56 -0.20
CA THR A 88 10.56 1.65 -0.21
C THR A 88 10.11 2.98 -0.80
N THR A 89 10.84 4.06 -0.57
CA THR A 89 10.58 5.38 -1.16
C THR A 89 10.73 5.35 -2.68
N ALA A 90 11.81 4.74 -3.20
CA ALA A 90 12.01 4.59 -4.65
C ALA A 90 10.92 3.70 -5.28
N ALA A 91 10.53 2.60 -4.63
CA ALA A 91 9.45 1.74 -5.08
C ALA A 91 8.11 2.47 -5.12
N SER A 92 7.81 3.29 -4.09
CA SER A 92 6.60 4.10 -4.04
C SER A 92 6.56 5.18 -5.12
N ARG A 93 7.70 5.78 -5.47
CA ARG A 93 7.81 6.73 -6.59
C ARG A 93 7.48 6.04 -7.91
N ALA A 94 8.09 4.90 -8.18
CA ALA A 94 7.84 4.13 -9.40
C ALA A 94 6.36 3.70 -9.50
N GLU A 95 5.74 3.33 -8.37
CA GLU A 95 4.32 3.00 -8.32
C GLU A 95 3.44 4.22 -8.55
N ALA A 96 3.78 5.38 -8.00
CA ALA A 96 3.06 6.63 -8.25
C ALA A 96 3.10 7.01 -9.75
N GLU A 97 4.26 6.84 -10.41
CA GLU A 97 4.40 7.04 -11.85
C GLU A 97 3.50 6.08 -12.63
N ARG A 98 3.51 4.80 -12.29
CA ARG A 98 2.65 3.79 -12.93
C ARG A 98 1.16 4.08 -12.78
N LEU A 99 0.74 4.64 -11.65
CA LEU A 99 -0.65 4.98 -11.33
C LEU A 99 -1.08 6.36 -11.86
N GLY A 100 -0.16 7.17 -12.39
CA GLY A 100 -0.43 8.56 -12.81
C GLY A 100 -0.59 9.52 -11.64
N LEU A 101 -0.01 9.20 -10.48
CA LEU A 101 -0.09 9.97 -9.23
C LEU A 101 1.21 10.71 -8.88
N SER A 102 2.14 10.90 -9.83
CA SER A 102 3.45 11.50 -9.57
C SER A 102 3.36 12.91 -8.96
N VAL A 103 2.44 13.74 -9.46
CA VAL A 103 2.25 15.11 -8.95
C VAL A 103 1.84 15.08 -7.47
N VAL A 104 0.87 14.24 -7.13
CA VAL A 104 0.39 14.08 -5.74
C VAL A 104 1.47 13.46 -4.86
N TYR A 105 2.24 12.50 -5.39
CA TYR A 105 3.36 11.91 -4.67
C TYR A 105 4.42 12.96 -4.30
N ASP A 106 4.80 13.82 -5.24
CA ASP A 106 5.82 14.86 -5.01
C ASP A 106 5.31 15.95 -4.06
N GLU A 107 4.03 16.35 -4.17
CA GLU A 107 3.39 17.34 -3.28
C GLU A 107 3.30 16.85 -1.83
N ALA A 108 2.98 15.56 -1.65
CA ALA A 108 2.73 14.97 -0.35
C ALA A 108 3.90 14.15 0.20
N ALA A 109 5.07 14.18 -0.46
CA ALA A 109 6.23 13.40 -0.07
C ALA A 109 6.58 13.60 1.41
N PHE A 110 6.81 12.49 2.11
CA PHE A 110 7.15 12.44 3.54
C PHE A 110 6.10 12.97 4.53
N ALA A 111 4.90 13.37 4.10
CA ALA A 111 3.79 13.70 5.01
C ALA A 111 3.17 12.43 5.62
N THR A 112 4.01 11.58 6.23
CA THR A 112 3.62 10.29 6.77
C THR A 112 2.58 10.41 7.88
N GLY A 113 1.67 9.43 7.97
CA GLY A 113 0.52 9.49 8.88
C GLY A 113 -0.71 10.13 8.27
N SER A 114 -0.61 10.60 7.01
CA SER A 114 -1.73 11.18 6.28
C SER A 114 -2.42 10.14 5.39
N VAL A 115 -3.71 10.40 5.17
CA VAL A 115 -4.52 9.77 4.12
C VAL A 115 -5.05 10.89 3.23
N LEU A 116 -4.77 10.79 1.93
CA LEU A 116 -5.26 11.70 0.91
C LEU A 116 -6.47 11.08 0.22
N VAL A 117 -7.50 11.87 0.01
CA VAL A 117 -8.61 11.53 -0.88
C VAL A 117 -8.47 12.38 -2.12
N LEU A 118 -8.39 11.75 -3.30
CA LEU A 118 -8.19 12.45 -4.57
C LEU A 118 -9.43 12.29 -5.45
N ASP A 119 -9.54 13.19 -6.41
CA ASP A 119 -10.53 13.06 -7.48
C ASP A 119 -10.31 11.77 -8.31
N GLY A 120 -11.27 11.45 -9.17
CA GLY A 120 -11.21 10.26 -10.01
C GLY A 120 -10.09 10.27 -11.07
N ARG A 121 -9.44 11.42 -11.31
CA ARG A 121 -8.26 11.53 -12.19
C ARG A 121 -6.95 11.36 -11.43
N GLY A 122 -7.00 11.44 -10.08
CA GLY A 122 -5.82 11.38 -9.24
C GLY A 122 -4.95 12.63 -9.29
N GLN A 123 -5.49 13.76 -9.75
CA GLN A 123 -4.75 15.01 -9.93
C GLN A 123 -5.10 16.08 -8.89
N GLY A 124 -6.31 16.01 -8.32
CA GLY A 124 -6.77 16.96 -7.31
C GLY A 124 -6.90 16.31 -5.94
N ILE A 125 -6.27 16.90 -4.91
CA ILE A 125 -6.48 16.50 -3.52
C ILE A 125 -7.81 17.09 -3.05
N VAL A 126 -8.81 16.24 -2.83
CA VAL A 126 -10.14 16.61 -2.33
C VAL A 126 -10.13 16.76 -0.82
N ALA A 127 -9.38 15.89 -0.13
CA ALA A 127 -9.20 15.96 1.30
C ALA A 127 -7.82 15.43 1.73
N TRP A 128 -7.28 16.04 2.78
CA TRP A 128 -6.03 15.65 3.41
C TRP A 128 -6.27 15.44 4.91
N ILE A 129 -6.24 14.21 5.36
CA ILE A 129 -6.52 13.83 6.75
C ILE A 129 -5.20 13.38 7.38
N ASN A 130 -4.73 14.10 8.39
CA ASN A 130 -3.51 13.77 9.11
C ASN A 130 -3.86 13.31 10.53
N GLY A 131 -3.53 12.05 10.84
CA GLY A 131 -3.54 11.51 12.18
C GLY A 131 -4.91 11.38 12.86
N SER A 132 -6.03 11.55 12.15
CA SER A 132 -7.34 11.36 12.77
C SER A 132 -7.52 9.91 13.26
N ARG A 133 -8.08 9.78 14.44
CA ARG A 133 -8.44 8.50 15.07
C ARG A 133 -9.96 8.24 15.03
N ASP A 134 -10.71 9.16 14.44
CA ASP A 134 -12.14 8.99 14.18
C ASP A 134 -12.35 8.55 12.72
N PHE A 135 -12.95 7.38 12.54
CA PHE A 135 -13.27 6.87 11.22
C PHE A 135 -14.30 7.73 10.47
N ALA A 136 -15.10 8.51 11.20
CA ALA A 136 -16.07 9.41 10.59
C ALA A 136 -15.43 10.46 9.68
N ASP A 137 -14.22 10.94 10.00
CA ASP A 137 -13.50 11.93 9.18
C ASP A 137 -13.15 11.34 7.82
N TYR A 138 -12.61 10.12 7.81
CA TYR A 138 -12.27 9.42 6.56
C TYR A 138 -13.51 9.10 5.74
N ARG A 139 -14.57 8.63 6.40
CA ARG A 139 -15.83 8.31 5.75
C ARG A 139 -16.45 9.53 5.09
N ALA A 140 -16.54 10.66 5.79
CA ALA A 140 -17.10 11.88 5.25
C ALA A 140 -16.35 12.35 3.98
N ALA A 141 -15.02 12.33 4.01
CA ALA A 141 -14.19 12.72 2.87
C ALA A 141 -14.35 11.77 1.68
N ILE A 142 -14.32 10.46 1.92
CA ILE A 142 -14.40 9.44 0.86
C ILE A 142 -15.80 9.41 0.24
N ASP A 143 -16.85 9.46 1.06
CA ASP A 143 -18.24 9.47 0.57
C ASP A 143 -18.53 10.75 -0.23
N SER A 144 -17.97 11.91 0.15
CA SER A 144 -18.05 13.15 -0.62
C SER A 144 -17.40 13.00 -2.00
N ALA A 145 -16.18 12.42 -2.06
CA ALA A 145 -15.49 12.18 -3.33
C ALA A 145 -16.25 11.19 -4.24
N LEU A 146 -16.82 10.14 -3.65
CA LEU A 146 -17.68 9.18 -4.37
C LEU A 146 -18.96 9.82 -4.92
N ALA A 147 -19.56 10.76 -4.20
CA ALA A 147 -20.72 11.50 -4.67
C ALA A 147 -20.39 12.42 -5.85
N ALA A 148 -19.22 13.06 -5.82
CA ALA A 148 -18.74 13.94 -6.87
C ALA A 148 -18.28 13.21 -8.14
N SER A 149 -18.03 11.90 -8.07
CA SER A 149 -17.55 11.07 -9.19
C SER A 149 -18.69 10.40 -9.99
N ARG A 150 -19.94 10.62 -9.62
CA ARG A 150 -21.15 10.10 -10.32
C ARG A 150 -21.62 11.08 -11.37
#